data_f1d8d1a72e20278f9c38605d051d6bb0
#
_entry.id   f1d8d1a72e20278f9c38605d051d6bb0
#
_cell.length_a   1.000
_cell.length_b   1.000
_cell.length_c   1.000
_cell.angle_alpha   90.00
_cell.angle_beta   90.00
_cell.angle_gamma   90.00
#
_symmetry.space_group_name_H-M   'P 1'
#
loop_
_entity.id
_entity.type
_entity.pdbx_description
1 polymer ?
#
loop_
_entity_poly.entity_id
_entity_poly.type
_entity_poly.pdbx_seq_one_letter_code
_entity_poly.pdbx_strand_id
1 'polypeptide(L)'
;MSRIIKHKRIYMCMASVMCMLLLLIPLPVSANDLGSILLKATVEDETTVYKLSNTEFTMYQVGIYKKNSWVLETEFAKSGVVFDFEDSSAQAEAAKKLGKYVQDNGIQGISGKTNSDGEVMYRDLEKGVYL
;
A
#
# COMPACT_ATOMS: atom_id res chain seq x y z
N MET A 1 32.52 20.89 53.70
CA MET A 1 32.37 19.76 52.76
C MET A 1 30.92 19.27 52.55
N SER A 2 30.03 19.52 53.46
CA SER A 2 28.63 19.03 53.38
C SER A 2 27.72 19.69 52.30
N ARG A 3 27.97 20.96 51.93
CA ARG A 3 27.10 21.70 50.98
C ARG A 3 27.27 21.29 49.52
N ILE A 4 28.47 20.91 49.10
CA ILE A 4 28.77 20.55 47.70
C ILE A 4 28.12 19.21 47.31
N ILE A 5 28.01 18.30 48.27
CA ILE A 5 27.42 16.97 48.04
C ILE A 5 25.91 17.03 47.86
N LYS A 6 25.24 17.95 48.56
CA LYS A 6 23.78 18.16 48.41
C LYS A 6 23.41 18.70 47.01
N HIS A 7 24.19 19.63 46.48
CA HIS A 7 23.92 20.17 45.12
C HIS A 7 24.13 19.13 44.05
N LYS A 8 25.20 18.31 44.12
CA LYS A 8 25.40 17.21 43.13
C LYS A 8 24.26 16.21 43.12
N ARG A 9 23.69 15.85 44.27
CA ARG A 9 22.53 14.93 44.33
C ARG A 9 21.28 15.55 43.77
N ILE A 10 21.05 16.85 43.94
CA ILE A 10 19.90 17.56 43.39
C ILE A 10 20.00 17.63 41.85
N TYR A 11 21.18 17.96 41.28
CA TYR A 11 21.36 17.98 39.83
C TYR A 11 21.22 16.58 39.20
N MET A 12 21.66 15.53 39.90
CA MET A 12 21.54 14.15 39.42
C MET A 12 20.08 13.68 39.43
N CYS A 13 19.29 14.07 40.43
CA CYS A 13 17.84 13.81 40.43
C CYS A 13 17.08 14.62 39.35
N MET A 14 17.44 15.89 39.15
CA MET A 14 16.80 16.71 38.08
C MET A 14 17.12 16.20 36.68
N ALA A 15 18.37 15.78 36.43
CA ALA A 15 18.75 15.18 35.15
C ALA A 15 18.01 13.86 34.88
N SER A 16 17.80 13.03 35.91
CA SER A 16 17.07 11.78 35.83
C SER A 16 15.57 12.00 35.53
N VAL A 17 14.95 12.99 36.18
CA VAL A 17 13.53 13.35 35.94
C VAL A 17 13.35 13.95 34.56
N MET A 18 14.29 14.76 34.07
CA MET A 18 14.24 15.34 32.72
C MET A 18 14.44 14.28 31.62
N CYS A 19 15.31 13.28 31.82
CA CYS A 19 15.41 12.12 30.93
C CYS A 19 14.14 11.28 30.92
N MET A 20 13.47 11.12 32.06
CA MET A 20 12.22 10.36 32.13
C MET A 20 11.03 11.08 31.48
N LEU A 21 11.02 12.41 31.50
CA LEU A 21 9.99 13.22 30.80
C LEU A 21 10.18 13.16 29.27
N LEU A 22 11.40 13.04 28.77
CA LEU A 22 11.67 12.92 27.33
C LEU A 22 11.19 11.60 26.72
N LEU A 23 11.00 10.55 27.53
CA LEU A 23 10.46 9.26 27.11
C LEU A 23 8.92 9.26 26.96
N LEU A 24 8.24 10.33 27.41
CA LEU A 24 6.79 10.48 27.32
C LEU A 24 6.33 11.33 26.11
N ILE A 25 7.25 11.74 25.23
CA ILE A 25 6.85 12.39 23.99
C ILE A 25 6.23 11.30 23.10
N PRO A 26 4.90 11.31 22.85
CA PRO A 26 4.31 10.41 21.88
C PRO A 26 4.94 10.75 20.53
N LEU A 27 5.77 9.84 20.01
CA LEU A 27 6.19 9.94 18.62
C LEU A 27 4.91 9.90 17.78
N PRO A 28 4.73 10.82 16.83
CA PRO A 28 3.61 10.72 15.92
C PRO A 28 3.82 9.43 15.13
N VAL A 29 3.09 8.38 15.51
CA VAL A 29 2.92 7.21 14.66
C VAL A 29 2.07 7.69 13.51
N SER A 30 2.69 7.97 12.36
CA SER A 30 1.98 8.06 11.10
C SER A 30 1.36 6.68 10.87
N ALA A 31 0.11 6.53 11.22
CA ALA A 31 -0.68 5.44 10.73
C ALA A 31 -0.80 5.66 9.21
N ASN A 32 0.02 4.95 8.43
CA ASN A 32 -0.26 4.82 7.03
C ASN A 32 -1.60 4.09 6.96
N ASP A 33 -2.62 4.72 6.39
CA ASP A 33 -3.90 4.10 6.12
C ASP A 33 -3.68 3.04 5.02
N LEU A 34 -3.27 1.84 5.44
CA LEU A 34 -3.10 0.71 4.56
C LEU A 34 -4.46 0.06 4.31
N GLY A 35 -4.70 -0.27 3.06
CA GLY A 35 -5.92 -0.93 2.62
C GLY A 35 -5.75 -2.41 2.34
N SER A 36 -6.83 -3.04 1.91
CA SER A 36 -6.80 -4.39 1.37
C SER A 36 -7.75 -4.52 0.19
N ILE A 37 -7.43 -5.40 -0.75
CA ILE A 37 -8.27 -5.75 -1.90
C ILE A 37 -8.56 -7.24 -1.83
N LEU A 38 -9.85 -7.60 -1.81
CA LEU A 38 -10.33 -8.95 -1.97
C LEU A 38 -10.77 -9.15 -3.42
N LEU A 39 -10.08 -10.02 -4.15
CA LEU A 39 -10.46 -10.41 -5.50
C LEU A 39 -11.21 -11.74 -5.42
N LYS A 40 -12.38 -11.82 -6.08
CA LYS A 40 -13.16 -13.03 -6.26
C LYS A 40 -13.17 -13.40 -7.74
N ALA A 41 -12.66 -14.58 -8.05
CA ALA A 41 -12.58 -15.08 -9.41
C ALA A 41 -13.61 -16.19 -9.62
N THR A 42 -14.58 -15.90 -10.49
CA THR A 42 -15.63 -16.84 -10.87
C THR A 42 -15.80 -16.88 -12.38
N VAL A 43 -16.25 -18.01 -12.88
CA VAL A 43 -16.73 -18.16 -14.27
C VAL A 43 -18.19 -18.57 -14.20
N GLU A 44 -19.02 -17.89 -14.95
CA GLU A 44 -20.45 -18.19 -15.07
C GLU A 44 -20.70 -18.95 -16.38
N ASP A 45 -21.38 -20.07 -16.28
CA ASP A 45 -22.00 -20.77 -17.39
C ASP A 45 -23.53 -20.64 -17.23
N GLU A 46 -24.31 -20.89 -18.25
CA GLU A 46 -25.76 -20.59 -18.36
C GLU A 46 -26.59 -20.85 -17.08
N THR A 47 -26.17 -21.79 -16.22
CA THR A 47 -26.89 -22.15 -14.98
C THR A 47 -26.00 -22.27 -13.73
N THR A 48 -24.69 -22.15 -13.86
CA THR A 48 -23.76 -22.48 -12.78
C THR A 48 -22.62 -21.48 -12.66
N VAL A 49 -22.32 -21.09 -11.42
CA VAL A 49 -21.13 -20.24 -11.10
C VAL A 49 -20.02 -21.15 -10.60
N TYR A 50 -18.91 -21.17 -11.29
CA TYR A 50 -17.70 -21.90 -10.91
C TYR A 50 -16.71 -20.98 -10.24
N LYS A 51 -16.19 -21.38 -9.09
CA LYS A 51 -15.13 -20.67 -8.38
C LYS A 51 -13.77 -21.09 -8.93
N LEU A 52 -12.95 -20.14 -9.36
CA LEU A 52 -11.60 -20.43 -9.87
C LEU A 52 -10.62 -20.57 -8.69
N SER A 53 -10.44 -21.80 -8.23
CA SER A 53 -9.49 -22.11 -7.16
C SER A 53 -8.06 -22.32 -7.70
N ASN A 54 -7.04 -22.06 -6.87
CA ASN A 54 -5.62 -22.24 -7.19
C ASN A 54 -5.16 -21.50 -8.45
N THR A 55 -5.87 -20.43 -8.81
CA THR A 55 -5.53 -19.57 -9.95
C THR A 55 -4.66 -18.44 -9.47
N GLU A 56 -3.55 -18.19 -10.15
CA GLU A 56 -2.61 -17.13 -9.81
C GLU A 56 -3.04 -15.81 -10.45
N PHE A 57 -3.06 -14.76 -9.63
CA PHE A 57 -3.26 -13.39 -10.05
C PHE A 57 -2.09 -12.53 -9.58
N THR A 58 -1.65 -11.61 -10.42
CA THR A 58 -0.60 -10.66 -10.05
C THR A 58 -1.18 -9.26 -10.13
N MET A 59 -1.01 -8.51 -9.05
CA MET A 59 -1.48 -7.14 -8.91
C MET A 59 -0.32 -6.17 -9.02
N TYR A 60 -0.52 -5.06 -9.71
CA TYR A 60 0.49 -4.02 -9.93
C TYR A 60 -0.03 -2.69 -9.43
N GLN A 61 0.74 -2.00 -8.60
CA GLN A 61 0.45 -0.60 -8.28
C GLN A 61 0.92 0.27 -9.44
N VAL A 62 -0.03 0.81 -10.18
CA VAL A 62 0.24 1.58 -11.41
C VAL A 62 0.14 3.09 -11.20
N GLY A 63 -0.49 3.51 -10.11
CA GLY A 63 -0.67 4.93 -9.82
C GLY A 63 -0.67 5.25 -8.34
N ILE A 64 -0.28 6.46 -8.03
CA ILE A 64 -0.21 7.05 -6.69
C ILE A 64 -0.89 8.40 -6.65
N TYR A 65 -1.36 8.80 -5.47
CA TYR A 65 -1.99 10.09 -5.27
C TYR A 65 -0.96 11.12 -4.79
N LYS A 66 -0.63 12.10 -5.65
CA LYS A 66 0.31 13.18 -5.34
C LYS A 66 -0.27 14.53 -5.75
N LYS A 67 -0.07 15.55 -4.92
CA LYS A 67 -0.46 16.94 -5.22
C LYS A 67 -1.89 17.08 -5.71
N ASN A 68 -2.85 16.42 -5.02
CA ASN A 68 -4.28 16.42 -5.36
C ASN A 68 -4.64 15.78 -6.71
N SER A 69 -3.79 14.95 -7.27
CA SER A 69 -4.07 14.21 -8.51
C SER A 69 -3.53 12.79 -8.48
N TRP A 70 -4.11 11.93 -9.29
CA TRP A 70 -3.58 10.62 -9.57
C TRP A 70 -2.51 10.71 -10.65
N VAL A 71 -1.34 10.17 -10.38
CA VAL A 71 -0.22 10.11 -11.31
C VAL A 71 0.29 8.69 -11.43
N LEU A 72 0.85 8.35 -12.59
CA LEU A 72 1.48 7.04 -12.78
C LEU A 72 2.66 6.85 -11.83
N GLU A 73 2.84 5.62 -11.35
CA GLU A 73 4.07 5.21 -10.70
C GLU A 73 5.26 5.36 -11.65
N THR A 74 6.45 5.56 -11.08
CA THR A 74 7.66 5.88 -11.85
C THR A 74 7.96 4.83 -12.92
N GLU A 75 7.75 3.55 -12.61
CA GLU A 75 7.96 2.45 -13.55
C GLU A 75 7.03 2.51 -14.75
N PHE A 76 5.83 3.09 -14.57
CA PHE A 76 4.80 3.22 -15.62
C PHE A 76 4.81 4.55 -16.33
N ALA A 77 5.66 5.49 -15.95
CA ALA A 77 5.69 6.86 -16.52
C ALA A 77 5.85 6.90 -18.05
N LYS A 78 6.55 5.91 -18.61
CA LYS A 78 6.78 5.80 -20.06
C LYS A 78 5.67 5.05 -20.82
N SER A 79 4.65 4.54 -20.14
CA SER A 79 3.54 3.82 -20.78
C SER A 79 2.67 4.72 -21.67
N GLY A 80 2.71 6.04 -21.46
CA GLY A 80 1.89 7.01 -22.17
C GLY A 80 0.41 6.95 -21.80
N VAL A 81 0.07 6.30 -20.67
CA VAL A 81 -1.30 6.24 -20.15
C VAL A 81 -1.59 7.50 -19.32
N VAL A 82 -2.82 7.98 -19.43
CA VAL A 82 -3.38 9.03 -18.59
C VAL A 82 -4.61 8.45 -17.91
N PHE A 83 -4.73 8.68 -16.60
CA PHE A 83 -5.89 8.21 -15.85
C PHE A 83 -7.10 9.10 -16.14
N ASP A 84 -8.18 8.49 -16.63
CA ASP A 84 -9.50 9.08 -16.72
C ASP A 84 -10.47 8.14 -15.97
N PHE A 85 -10.94 8.59 -14.81
CA PHE A 85 -11.82 7.79 -13.96
C PHE A 85 -13.31 8.05 -14.24
N GLU A 86 -13.65 8.96 -15.15
CA GLU A 86 -15.02 9.30 -15.50
C GLU A 86 -15.51 8.49 -16.70
N ASP A 87 -14.58 8.06 -17.58
CA ASP A 87 -14.89 7.26 -18.78
C ASP A 87 -14.45 5.80 -18.58
N SER A 88 -15.42 4.89 -18.53
CA SER A 88 -15.18 3.45 -18.39
C SER A 88 -14.44 2.84 -19.58
N SER A 89 -14.65 3.36 -20.80
CA SER A 89 -13.95 2.91 -22.00
C SER A 89 -12.48 3.31 -21.95
N ALA A 90 -12.19 4.55 -21.52
CA ALA A 90 -10.83 5.02 -21.30
C ALA A 90 -10.11 4.21 -20.21
N GLN A 91 -10.81 3.85 -19.13
CA GLN A 91 -10.27 2.96 -18.09
C GLN A 91 -9.90 1.59 -18.64
N ALA A 92 -10.77 0.98 -19.44
CA ALA A 92 -10.51 -0.33 -20.05
C ALA A 92 -9.31 -0.30 -21.00
N GLU A 93 -9.19 0.76 -21.82
CA GLU A 93 -8.04 0.95 -22.70
C GLU A 93 -6.74 1.19 -21.92
N ALA A 94 -6.80 1.99 -20.85
CA ALA A 94 -5.67 2.24 -19.97
C ALA A 94 -5.18 0.93 -19.33
N ALA A 95 -6.10 0.12 -18.78
CA ALA A 95 -5.78 -1.18 -18.21
C ALA A 95 -5.12 -2.12 -19.23
N LYS A 96 -5.63 -2.16 -20.47
CA LYS A 96 -5.05 -2.96 -21.55
C LYS A 96 -3.64 -2.51 -21.93
N LYS A 97 -3.41 -1.20 -22.04
CA LYS A 97 -2.09 -0.62 -22.33
C LYS A 97 -1.09 -0.90 -21.20
N LEU A 98 -1.51 -0.73 -19.95
CA LEU A 98 -0.67 -1.01 -18.78
C LEU A 98 -0.35 -2.49 -18.67
N GLY A 99 -1.31 -3.39 -18.90
CA GLY A 99 -1.08 -4.83 -18.92
C GLY A 99 -0.06 -5.25 -19.97
N LYS A 100 -0.17 -4.69 -21.18
CA LYS A 100 0.85 -4.91 -22.22
C LYS A 100 2.22 -4.35 -21.82
N TYR A 101 2.24 -3.16 -21.24
CA TYR A 101 3.49 -2.51 -20.78
C TYR A 101 4.20 -3.33 -19.72
N VAL A 102 3.46 -3.92 -18.77
CA VAL A 102 3.98 -4.86 -17.77
C VAL A 102 4.69 -6.04 -18.44
N GLN A 103 4.04 -6.67 -19.43
CA GLN A 103 4.60 -7.83 -20.12
C GLN A 103 5.86 -7.46 -20.92
N ASP A 104 5.80 -6.35 -21.67
CA ASP A 104 6.90 -5.90 -22.53
C ASP A 104 8.15 -5.48 -21.74
N ASN A 105 7.98 -5.02 -20.49
CA ASN A 105 9.07 -4.52 -19.64
C ASN A 105 9.42 -5.44 -18.46
N GLY A 106 8.74 -6.57 -18.30
CA GLY A 106 9.02 -7.53 -17.23
C GLY A 106 8.82 -6.96 -15.82
N ILE A 107 7.84 -6.05 -15.65
CA ILE A 107 7.58 -5.41 -14.36
C ILE A 107 7.06 -6.45 -13.39
N GLN A 108 7.58 -6.44 -12.16
CA GLN A 108 7.17 -7.35 -11.11
C GLN A 108 6.00 -6.79 -10.32
N GLY A 109 5.04 -7.64 -9.97
CA GLY A 109 3.88 -7.29 -9.15
C GLY A 109 3.78 -8.16 -7.91
N ILE A 110 2.69 -7.99 -7.18
CA ILE A 110 2.35 -8.79 -6.00
C ILE A 110 1.49 -9.97 -6.46
N SER A 111 2.04 -11.18 -6.43
CA SER A 111 1.32 -12.39 -6.83
C SER A 111 0.56 -13.01 -5.65
N GLY A 112 -0.59 -13.57 -5.94
CA GLY A 112 -1.42 -14.32 -5.00
C GLY A 112 -2.21 -15.40 -5.72
N LYS A 113 -2.56 -16.48 -4.97
CA LYS A 113 -3.38 -17.57 -5.50
C LYS A 113 -4.73 -17.61 -4.80
N THR A 114 -5.77 -17.88 -5.58
CA THR A 114 -7.11 -18.06 -5.05
C THR A 114 -7.23 -19.32 -4.20
N ASN A 115 -8.00 -19.24 -3.14
CA ASN A 115 -8.39 -20.37 -2.29
C ASN A 115 -9.50 -21.20 -2.94
N SER A 116 -10.06 -22.17 -2.19
CA SER A 116 -11.19 -23.02 -2.64
C SER A 116 -12.45 -22.24 -2.98
N ASP A 117 -12.61 -21.04 -2.44
CA ASP A 117 -13.73 -20.14 -2.70
C ASP A 117 -13.52 -19.20 -3.89
N GLY A 118 -12.39 -19.34 -4.59
CA GLY A 118 -12.02 -18.47 -5.69
C GLY A 118 -11.55 -17.09 -5.23
N GLU A 119 -11.12 -16.95 -3.98
CA GLU A 119 -10.77 -15.67 -3.37
C GLU A 119 -9.26 -15.56 -3.14
N VAL A 120 -8.70 -14.39 -3.43
CA VAL A 120 -7.36 -13.98 -3.01
C VAL A 120 -7.41 -12.60 -2.39
N MET A 121 -6.70 -12.41 -1.27
CA MET A 121 -6.67 -11.15 -0.56
C MET A 121 -5.25 -10.57 -0.56
N TYR A 122 -5.15 -9.34 -1.03
CA TYR A 122 -3.97 -8.50 -0.93
C TYR A 122 -4.14 -7.54 0.25
N ARG A 123 -3.13 -7.49 1.14
CA ARG A 123 -3.17 -6.70 2.38
C ARG A 123 -2.05 -5.68 2.38
N ASP A 124 -2.14 -4.76 3.33
CA ASP A 124 -1.11 -3.75 3.59
C ASP A 124 -0.79 -2.90 2.35
N LEU A 125 -1.82 -2.58 1.58
CA LEU A 125 -1.73 -1.82 0.35
C LEU A 125 -1.75 -0.33 0.64
N GLU A 126 -0.81 0.40 0.07
CA GLU A 126 -0.83 1.86 0.09
C GLU A 126 -1.97 2.41 -0.76
N LYS A 127 -2.36 3.66 -0.51
CA LYS A 127 -3.36 4.34 -1.34
C LYS A 127 -2.84 4.49 -2.78
N GLY A 128 -3.51 3.83 -3.73
CA GLY A 128 -3.03 3.75 -5.11
C GLY A 128 -4.10 3.32 -6.10
N VAL A 129 -3.68 3.30 -7.37
CA VAL A 129 -4.42 2.66 -8.47
C VAL A 129 -3.73 1.34 -8.75
N TYR A 130 -4.51 0.28 -8.82
CA TYR A 130 -4.03 -1.08 -9.01
C TYR A 130 -4.60 -1.69 -10.29
N LEU A 131 -3.76 -2.46 -10.97
CA LEU A 131 -4.06 -3.25 -12.17
C LEU A 131 -4.00 -4.72 -11.80
#